data_8cfa68993c371e5e5e22707e02fcb0ae
#
_entry.id   8cfa68993c371e5e5e22707e02fcb0ae
#
_cell.length_a   1.000
_cell.length_b   1.000
_cell.length_c   1.000
_cell.angle_alpha   90.00
_cell.angle_beta   90.00
_cell.angle_gamma   90.00
#
_symmetry.space_group_name_H-M   'P 1'
#
loop_
_entity.id
_entity.type
_entity.pdbx_description
1 polymer ?
#
loop_
_entity_poly.entity_id
_entity_poly.type
_entity_poly.pdbx_seq_one_letter_code
_entity_poly.pdbx_strand_id
1 'polypeptide(L)'
;KMPPVSKRIKYKVEHVLPLLDEYYPTMDKCYLHYTKPYELLIATILSAQCTDDRVNIVTETLFKKYPTLESFAQADLAEMEQDIRTTGFFRNKAKNIILCTRALLERFNGELPSDIESLTSLAGVGRKTANVVRTHIFHIPSIVVDTHVKRISNKLGFTDSQDPVKIEFELMRIFPEEYWGRYNTQIIAHGRTICKARNPQCEKCFLSEYCDQ
;
A
#
# COMPACT_ATOMS: atom_id res chain seq x y z
N LYS A 1 -29.37 -6.05 -3.74
CA LYS A 1 -28.69 -5.58 -4.98
C LYS A 1 -28.15 -4.19 -4.71
N MET A 2 -26.86 -3.96 -4.93
CA MET A 2 -26.29 -2.61 -4.81
C MET A 2 -26.88 -1.70 -5.92
N PRO A 3 -27.16 -0.41 -5.63
CA PRO A 3 -27.67 0.51 -6.63
C PRO A 3 -26.69 0.68 -7.80
N PRO A 4 -27.17 0.99 -9.01
CA PRO A 4 -26.28 1.21 -10.15
C PRO A 4 -25.37 2.42 -9.93
N VAL A 5 -24.17 2.37 -10.51
CA VAL A 5 -23.23 3.49 -10.46
C VAL A 5 -23.83 4.69 -11.19
N SER A 6 -23.82 5.86 -10.57
CA SER A 6 -24.40 7.07 -11.14
C SER A 6 -23.68 7.52 -12.43
N LYS A 7 -24.37 8.17 -13.32
CA LYS A 7 -23.79 8.74 -14.56
C LYS A 7 -22.65 9.72 -14.26
N ARG A 8 -22.77 10.50 -13.18
CA ARG A 8 -21.73 11.45 -12.72
C ARG A 8 -20.44 10.72 -12.35
N ILE A 9 -20.54 9.63 -11.58
CA ILE A 9 -19.36 8.85 -11.19
C ILE A 9 -18.72 8.20 -12.42
N LYS A 10 -19.52 7.62 -13.32
CA LYS A 10 -19.00 7.04 -14.57
C LYS A 10 -18.22 8.07 -15.37
N TYR A 11 -18.79 9.26 -15.57
CA TYR A 11 -18.11 10.37 -16.26
C TYR A 11 -16.78 10.72 -15.61
N LYS A 12 -16.73 10.87 -14.28
CA LYS A 12 -15.49 11.16 -13.56
C LYS A 12 -14.45 10.05 -13.74
N VAL A 13 -14.84 8.80 -13.62
CA VAL A 13 -13.95 7.64 -13.80
C VAL A 13 -13.33 7.64 -15.19
N GLU A 14 -14.15 7.83 -16.23
CA GLU A 14 -13.72 7.84 -17.64
C GLU A 14 -12.73 8.97 -17.98
N HIS A 15 -12.71 10.05 -17.19
CA HIS A 15 -11.81 11.20 -17.42
C HIS A 15 -10.63 11.22 -16.45
N VAL A 16 -10.85 10.93 -15.17
CA VAL A 16 -9.82 11.01 -14.13
C VAL A 16 -8.76 9.92 -14.29
N LEU A 17 -9.16 8.67 -14.52
CA LEU A 17 -8.19 7.57 -14.61
C LEU A 17 -7.22 7.71 -15.80
N PRO A 18 -7.67 8.06 -17.01
CA PRO A 18 -6.75 8.36 -18.11
C PRO A 18 -5.84 9.57 -17.86
N LEU A 19 -6.33 10.62 -17.19
CA LEU A 19 -5.50 11.76 -16.80
C LEU A 19 -4.40 11.36 -15.79
N LEU A 20 -4.71 10.49 -14.85
CA LEU A 20 -3.69 9.94 -13.94
C LEU A 20 -2.62 9.16 -14.71
N ASP A 21 -2.99 8.39 -15.72
CA ASP A 21 -2.04 7.69 -16.60
C ASP A 21 -1.19 8.66 -17.42
N GLU A 22 -1.75 9.77 -17.88
CA GLU A 22 -1.03 10.81 -18.63
C GLU A 22 0.02 11.52 -17.77
N TYR A 23 -0.36 11.93 -16.56
CA TYR A 23 0.51 12.70 -15.65
C TYR A 23 1.46 11.83 -14.81
N TYR A 24 1.11 10.56 -14.60
CA TYR A 24 1.91 9.60 -13.82
C TYR A 24 2.06 8.26 -14.58
N PRO A 25 2.73 8.26 -15.76
CA PRO A 25 2.71 7.11 -16.67
C PRO A 25 3.48 5.88 -16.21
N THR A 26 4.37 6.01 -15.22
CA THR A 26 5.28 4.94 -14.80
C THR A 26 5.13 4.57 -13.33
N MET A 27 3.91 4.65 -12.80
CA MET A 27 3.64 4.42 -11.38
C MET A 27 3.37 2.96 -11.03
N ASP A 28 3.88 2.01 -11.81
CA ASP A 28 3.83 0.57 -11.49
C ASP A 28 4.83 0.18 -10.40
N LYS A 29 5.77 1.07 -10.06
CA LYS A 29 6.83 0.80 -9.09
C LYS A 29 6.35 1.09 -7.67
N CYS A 30 6.62 0.12 -6.78
CA CYS A 30 6.47 0.32 -5.35
C CYS A 30 7.50 1.35 -4.84
N TYR A 31 7.08 2.24 -3.92
CA TYR A 31 7.99 3.20 -3.27
C TYR A 31 8.95 2.53 -2.27
N LEU A 32 8.59 1.35 -1.76
CA LEU A 32 9.45 0.56 -0.87
C LEU A 32 10.46 -0.24 -1.69
N HIS A 33 11.72 -0.24 -1.25
CA HIS A 33 12.80 -0.97 -1.91
C HIS A 33 12.86 -2.41 -1.40
N TYR A 34 12.91 -3.35 -2.32
CA TYR A 34 13.05 -4.77 -2.05
C TYR A 34 13.66 -5.50 -3.25
N THR A 35 14.25 -6.64 -3.00
CA THR A 35 14.74 -7.56 -4.04
C THR A 35 14.04 -8.92 -3.97
N LYS A 36 13.79 -9.41 -2.76
CA LYS A 36 13.09 -10.68 -2.54
C LYS A 36 11.63 -10.43 -2.15
N PRO A 37 10.69 -11.31 -2.53
CA PRO A 37 9.27 -11.11 -2.24
C PRO A 37 8.95 -10.84 -0.76
N TYR A 38 9.52 -11.62 0.17
CA TYR A 38 9.27 -11.43 1.60
C TYR A 38 9.84 -10.10 2.15
N GLU A 39 10.84 -9.52 1.51
CA GLU A 39 11.38 -8.22 1.89
C GLU A 39 10.34 -7.12 1.73
N LEU A 40 9.49 -7.18 0.70
CA LEU A 40 8.38 -6.24 0.56
C LEU A 40 7.39 -6.37 1.71
N LEU A 41 7.08 -7.58 2.14
CA LEU A 41 6.20 -7.81 3.28
C LEU A 41 6.77 -7.19 4.55
N ILE A 42 8.05 -7.40 4.84
CA ILE A 42 8.75 -6.80 5.99
C ILE A 42 8.77 -5.27 5.88
N ALA A 43 9.15 -4.73 4.73
CA ALA A 43 9.17 -3.29 4.49
C ALA A 43 7.79 -2.66 4.71
N THR A 44 6.72 -3.32 4.30
CA THR A 44 5.35 -2.85 4.49
C THR A 44 4.93 -2.88 5.96
N ILE A 45 5.35 -3.89 6.72
CA ILE A 45 5.17 -3.92 8.19
C ILE A 45 5.87 -2.72 8.83
N LEU A 46 7.09 -2.41 8.40
CA LEU A 46 7.86 -1.27 8.90
C LEU A 46 7.23 0.07 8.52
N SER A 47 6.51 0.14 7.41
CA SER A 47 5.92 1.39 6.90
C SER A 47 4.70 1.88 7.68
N ALA A 48 4.15 1.09 8.59
CA ALA A 48 3.05 1.53 9.45
C ALA A 48 3.45 2.79 10.26
N GLN A 49 2.77 3.91 10.03
CA GLN A 49 3.05 5.22 10.63
C GLN A 49 4.52 5.66 10.49
N CYS A 50 5.13 5.33 9.35
CA CYS A 50 6.49 5.70 9.02
C CYS A 50 6.57 6.04 7.52
N THR A 51 7.44 6.98 7.16
CA THR A 51 7.63 7.35 5.75
C THR A 51 8.38 6.26 4.99
N ASP A 52 8.09 6.12 3.69
CA ASP A 52 8.80 5.16 2.83
C ASP A 52 10.31 5.43 2.78
N ASP A 53 10.71 6.72 2.75
CA ASP A 53 12.13 7.11 2.76
C ASP A 53 12.84 6.60 4.02
N ARG A 54 12.22 6.74 5.19
CA ARG A 54 12.77 6.23 6.44
C ARG A 54 12.87 4.70 6.43
N VAL A 55 11.83 4.03 5.97
CA VAL A 55 11.82 2.56 5.83
C VAL A 55 12.94 2.11 4.91
N ASN A 56 13.11 2.75 3.75
CA ASN A 56 14.15 2.39 2.78
C ASN A 56 15.57 2.57 3.34
N ILE A 57 15.81 3.61 4.14
CA ILE A 57 17.09 3.80 4.84
C ILE A 57 17.35 2.64 5.81
N VAL A 58 16.36 2.25 6.59
CA VAL A 58 16.48 1.17 7.57
C VAL A 58 16.66 -0.18 6.88
N THR A 59 15.89 -0.47 5.86
CA THR A 59 15.93 -1.78 5.17
C THR A 59 17.21 -2.01 4.39
N GLU A 60 17.86 -0.96 3.90
CA GLU A 60 19.16 -1.09 3.24
C GLU A 60 20.19 -1.81 4.13
N THR A 61 20.25 -1.48 5.40
CA THR A 61 21.12 -2.15 6.38
C THR A 61 20.51 -3.46 6.88
N LEU A 62 19.19 -3.46 7.14
CA LEU A 62 18.48 -4.60 7.71
C LEU A 62 18.57 -5.84 6.82
N PHE A 63 18.36 -5.70 5.52
CA PHE A 63 18.40 -6.82 4.58
C PHE A 63 19.81 -7.34 4.32
N LYS A 64 20.85 -6.56 4.59
CA LYS A 64 22.24 -7.04 4.61
C LYS A 64 22.55 -7.84 5.87
N LYS A 65 22.04 -7.38 7.02
CA LYS A 65 22.23 -8.06 8.31
C LYS A 65 21.45 -9.37 8.39
N TYR A 66 20.23 -9.39 7.85
CA TYR A 66 19.36 -10.57 7.80
C TYR A 66 19.12 -10.96 6.33
N PRO A 67 20.06 -11.66 5.69
CA PRO A 67 20.00 -11.88 4.24
C PRO A 67 19.06 -12.99 3.80
N THR A 68 18.50 -13.77 4.73
CA THR A 68 17.59 -14.88 4.47
C THR A 68 16.33 -14.79 5.31
N LEU A 69 15.25 -15.47 4.88
CA LEU A 69 14.02 -15.59 5.65
C LEU A 69 14.28 -16.24 7.02
N GLU A 70 15.12 -17.27 7.04
CA GLU A 70 15.53 -18.00 8.25
C GLU A 70 16.25 -17.06 9.24
N SER A 71 17.10 -16.16 8.75
CA SER A 71 17.81 -15.21 9.60
C SER A 71 16.85 -14.24 10.32
N PHE A 72 15.78 -13.83 9.66
CA PHE A 72 14.71 -13.05 10.31
C PHE A 72 13.94 -13.87 11.35
N ALA A 73 13.60 -15.11 11.01
CA ALA A 73 12.85 -16.00 11.91
C ALA A 73 13.62 -16.36 13.18
N GLN A 74 14.95 -16.40 13.10
CA GLN A 74 15.85 -16.72 14.22
C GLN A 74 16.44 -15.49 14.91
N ALA A 75 16.06 -14.29 14.47
CA ALA A 75 16.59 -13.05 15.03
C ALA A 75 16.27 -12.92 16.53
N ASP A 76 17.21 -12.34 17.26
CA ASP A 76 16.98 -11.92 18.64
C ASP A 76 16.01 -10.73 18.69
N LEU A 77 14.98 -10.83 19.52
CA LEU A 77 13.95 -9.81 19.59
C LEU A 77 14.51 -8.43 19.99
N ALA A 78 15.35 -8.38 21.02
CA ALA A 78 15.92 -7.13 21.50
C ALA A 78 16.83 -6.48 20.46
N GLU A 79 17.60 -7.30 19.73
CA GLU A 79 18.45 -6.82 18.63
C GLU A 79 17.63 -6.31 17.45
N MET A 80 16.58 -7.03 17.05
CA MET A 80 15.67 -6.58 16.00
C MET A 80 14.99 -5.26 16.37
N GLU A 81 14.56 -5.09 17.61
CA GLU A 81 13.99 -3.84 18.11
C GLU A 81 14.96 -2.66 17.92
N GLN A 82 16.25 -2.84 18.20
CA GLN A 82 17.27 -1.82 17.99
C GLN A 82 17.48 -1.52 16.50
N ASP A 83 17.55 -2.55 15.67
CA ASP A 83 17.77 -2.43 14.23
C ASP A 83 16.71 -1.62 13.52
N ILE A 84 15.46 -1.69 13.97
CA ILE A 84 14.32 -1.01 13.35
C ILE A 84 13.77 0.17 14.15
N ARG A 85 14.47 0.56 15.21
CA ARG A 85 13.98 1.55 16.20
C ARG A 85 13.48 2.86 15.56
N THR A 86 14.18 3.36 14.56
CA THR A 86 13.87 4.64 13.92
C THR A 86 12.59 4.63 13.08
N THR A 87 12.00 3.47 12.83
CA THR A 87 10.70 3.36 12.13
C THR A 87 9.51 3.62 13.05
N GLY A 88 9.71 3.72 14.37
CA GLY A 88 8.64 3.84 15.36
C GLY A 88 7.90 2.54 15.63
N PHE A 89 7.16 2.48 16.74
CA PHE A 89 6.41 1.27 17.15
C PHE A 89 7.24 -0.03 17.06
N PHE A 90 8.52 0.09 17.33
CA PHE A 90 9.53 -0.93 17.00
C PHE A 90 9.35 -2.25 17.77
N ARG A 91 8.77 -2.22 18.99
CA ARG A 91 8.52 -3.44 19.77
C ARG A 91 7.50 -4.34 19.08
N ASN A 92 6.36 -3.79 18.68
CA ASN A 92 5.34 -4.54 17.95
C ASN A 92 5.81 -4.96 16.56
N LYS A 93 6.49 -4.06 15.85
CA LYS A 93 7.03 -4.36 14.52
C LYS A 93 8.07 -5.47 14.55
N ALA A 94 9.01 -5.44 15.49
CA ALA A 94 10.04 -6.49 15.66
C ALA A 94 9.40 -7.85 15.96
N LYS A 95 8.47 -7.89 16.91
CA LYS A 95 7.73 -9.11 17.23
C LYS A 95 6.97 -9.64 16.01
N ASN A 96 6.27 -8.78 15.29
CA ASN A 96 5.50 -9.15 14.10
C ASN A 96 6.40 -9.68 12.99
N ILE A 97 7.55 -9.05 12.74
CA ILE A 97 8.50 -9.52 11.71
C ILE A 97 9.00 -10.92 12.03
N ILE A 98 9.40 -11.19 13.26
CA ILE A 98 9.87 -12.51 13.68
C ILE A 98 8.76 -13.56 13.58
N LEU A 99 7.58 -13.26 14.09
CA LEU A 99 6.43 -14.19 14.03
C LEU A 99 5.95 -14.44 12.59
N CYS A 100 5.92 -13.39 11.77
CA CYS A 100 5.53 -13.48 10.37
C CYS A 100 6.49 -14.37 9.58
N THR A 101 7.79 -14.18 9.74
CA THR A 101 8.80 -14.97 9.03
C THR A 101 8.85 -16.41 9.49
N ARG A 102 8.64 -16.68 10.78
CA ARG A 102 8.45 -18.04 11.31
C ARG A 102 7.24 -18.72 10.69
N ALA A 103 6.11 -18.04 10.64
CA ALA A 103 4.89 -18.58 10.04
C ALA A 103 5.06 -18.87 8.55
N LEU A 104 5.77 -18.02 7.81
CA LEU A 104 6.08 -18.30 6.40
C LEU A 104 6.88 -19.59 6.24
N LEU A 105 7.87 -19.84 7.10
CA LEU A 105 8.64 -21.08 7.06
C LEU A 105 7.82 -22.31 7.47
N GLU A 106 7.07 -22.20 8.56
CA GLU A 106 6.34 -23.33 9.16
C GLU A 106 5.07 -23.72 8.39
N ARG A 107 4.33 -22.74 7.87
CA ARG A 107 3.01 -22.94 7.28
C ARG A 107 2.98 -22.84 5.76
N PHE A 108 3.92 -22.11 5.16
CA PHE A 108 3.93 -21.80 3.73
C PHE A 108 5.22 -22.23 3.03
N ASN A 109 6.01 -23.07 3.67
CA ASN A 109 7.25 -23.62 3.12
C ASN A 109 8.26 -22.54 2.64
N GLY A 110 8.28 -21.39 3.31
CA GLY A 110 9.16 -20.26 2.99
C GLY A 110 8.70 -19.41 1.81
N GLU A 111 7.52 -19.65 1.27
CA GLU A 111 6.95 -18.90 0.14
C GLU A 111 5.82 -18.00 0.61
N LEU A 112 5.66 -16.83 -0.06
CA LEU A 112 4.52 -15.97 0.21
C LEU A 112 3.24 -16.58 -0.36
N PRO A 113 2.14 -16.64 0.43
CA PRO A 113 0.83 -16.90 -0.13
C PRO A 113 0.31 -15.69 -0.94
N SER A 114 -0.59 -15.93 -1.88
CA SER A 114 -1.16 -14.88 -2.73
C SER A 114 -2.59 -14.47 -2.39
N ASP A 115 -3.29 -15.25 -1.60
CA ASP A 115 -4.66 -14.95 -1.19
C ASP A 115 -4.71 -14.06 0.06
N ILE A 116 -5.75 -13.24 0.15
CA ILE A 116 -5.91 -12.28 1.25
C ILE A 116 -6.02 -12.98 2.59
N GLU A 117 -6.76 -14.09 2.67
CA GLU A 117 -6.97 -14.83 3.92
C GLU A 117 -5.66 -15.34 4.51
N SER A 118 -4.84 -16.01 3.71
CA SER A 118 -3.54 -16.50 4.14
C SER A 118 -2.59 -15.36 4.51
N LEU A 119 -2.52 -14.31 3.70
CA LEU A 119 -1.66 -13.15 3.97
C LEU A 119 -2.06 -12.44 5.27
N THR A 120 -3.33 -12.19 5.50
CA THR A 120 -3.82 -11.51 6.71
C THR A 120 -3.77 -12.40 7.95
N SER A 121 -3.56 -13.69 7.82
CA SER A 121 -3.28 -14.60 8.95
C SER A 121 -1.87 -14.40 9.54
N LEU A 122 -0.98 -13.73 8.81
CA LEU A 122 0.39 -13.46 9.26
C LEU A 122 0.43 -12.28 10.23
N ALA A 123 1.33 -12.36 11.21
CA ALA A 123 1.50 -11.31 12.20
C ALA A 123 1.89 -9.98 11.56
N GLY A 124 1.20 -8.90 11.90
CA GLY A 124 1.45 -7.54 11.37
C GLY A 124 0.95 -7.30 9.96
N VAL A 125 0.26 -8.25 9.35
CA VAL A 125 -0.27 -8.14 7.99
C VAL A 125 -1.77 -7.91 8.02
N GLY A 126 -2.16 -6.67 7.75
CA GLY A 126 -3.56 -6.29 7.52
C GLY A 126 -3.92 -6.36 6.04
N ARG A 127 -5.16 -5.99 5.73
CA ARG A 127 -5.67 -6.03 4.35
C ARG A 127 -4.89 -5.13 3.39
N LYS A 128 -4.49 -3.92 3.83
CA LYS A 128 -3.66 -3.01 3.04
C LYS A 128 -2.33 -3.66 2.66
N THR A 129 -1.61 -4.22 3.63
CA THR A 129 -0.33 -4.91 3.41
C THR A 129 -0.49 -6.10 2.48
N ALA A 130 -1.55 -6.90 2.67
CA ALA A 130 -1.87 -8.01 1.78
C ALA A 130 -2.07 -7.54 0.33
N ASN A 131 -2.81 -6.46 0.11
CA ASN A 131 -3.03 -5.91 -1.22
C ASN A 131 -1.76 -5.32 -1.86
N VAL A 132 -0.86 -4.74 -1.07
CA VAL A 132 0.47 -4.31 -1.57
C VAL A 132 1.25 -5.50 -2.12
N VAL A 133 1.34 -6.59 -1.37
CA VAL A 133 2.02 -7.83 -1.78
C VAL A 133 1.35 -8.42 -3.02
N ARG A 134 0.04 -8.51 -3.03
CA ARG A 134 -0.73 -9.06 -4.16
C ARG A 134 -0.49 -8.26 -5.44
N THR A 135 -0.50 -6.94 -5.35
CA THR A 135 -0.27 -6.05 -6.51
C THR A 135 1.16 -6.15 -7.02
N HIS A 136 2.15 -5.98 -6.16
CA HIS A 136 3.54 -5.81 -6.58
C HIS A 136 4.31 -7.11 -6.78
N ILE A 137 4.00 -8.16 -6.02
CA ILE A 137 4.67 -9.47 -6.14
C ILE A 137 3.93 -10.39 -7.10
N PHE A 138 2.63 -10.51 -6.94
CA PHE A 138 1.82 -11.48 -7.69
C PHE A 138 1.13 -10.88 -8.91
N HIS A 139 1.18 -9.56 -9.10
CA HIS A 139 0.49 -8.85 -10.18
C HIS A 139 -1.01 -9.19 -10.25
N ILE A 140 -1.59 -9.46 -9.08
CA ILE A 140 -3.04 -9.68 -8.94
C ILE A 140 -3.70 -8.31 -8.86
N PRO A 141 -4.70 -8.00 -9.68
CA PRO A 141 -5.43 -6.74 -9.60
C PRO A 141 -5.99 -6.52 -8.19
N SER A 142 -5.57 -5.46 -7.54
CA SER A 142 -5.96 -5.11 -6.17
C SER A 142 -5.91 -3.60 -5.99
N ILE A 143 -6.80 -3.07 -5.15
CA ILE A 143 -6.77 -1.65 -4.78
C ILE A 143 -6.20 -1.53 -3.36
N VAL A 144 -5.10 -0.82 -3.24
CA VAL A 144 -4.48 -0.49 -1.94
C VAL A 144 -5.06 0.84 -1.45
N VAL A 145 -5.74 0.83 -0.32
CA VAL A 145 -6.31 2.02 0.30
C VAL A 145 -5.42 2.49 1.44
N ASP A 146 -4.62 3.50 1.15
CA ASP A 146 -3.82 4.23 2.14
C ASP A 146 -4.47 5.57 2.51
N THR A 147 -3.79 6.40 3.27
CA THR A 147 -4.29 7.72 3.67
C THR A 147 -4.49 8.66 2.48
N HIS A 148 -3.65 8.59 1.45
CA HIS A 148 -3.79 9.39 0.23
C HIS A 148 -5.00 8.95 -0.60
N VAL A 149 -5.14 7.67 -0.84
CA VAL A 149 -6.29 7.11 -1.58
C VAL A 149 -7.60 7.46 -0.87
N LYS A 150 -7.68 7.25 0.44
CA LYS A 150 -8.85 7.62 1.24
C LYS A 150 -9.19 9.10 1.08
N ARG A 151 -8.23 9.99 1.28
CA ARG A 151 -8.46 11.45 1.22
C ARG A 151 -8.86 11.91 -0.17
N ILE A 152 -8.09 11.55 -1.18
CA ILE A 152 -8.27 12.06 -2.54
C ILE A 152 -9.49 11.42 -3.21
N SER A 153 -9.75 10.13 -2.99
CA SER A 153 -10.96 9.48 -3.51
C SER A 153 -12.25 10.09 -2.95
N ASN A 154 -12.23 10.52 -1.67
CA ASN A 154 -13.32 11.30 -1.09
C ASN A 154 -13.48 12.68 -1.78
N LYS A 155 -12.38 13.39 -2.01
CA LYS A 155 -12.40 14.70 -2.70
C LYS A 155 -12.90 14.60 -4.14
N LEU A 156 -12.56 13.55 -4.84
CA LEU A 156 -13.03 13.28 -6.19
C LEU A 156 -14.49 12.79 -6.23
N GLY A 157 -15.07 12.46 -5.09
CA GLY A 157 -16.43 11.96 -5.00
C GLY A 157 -16.62 10.51 -5.45
N PHE A 158 -15.53 9.73 -5.46
CA PHE A 158 -15.60 8.30 -5.75
C PHE A 158 -16.12 7.49 -4.58
N THR A 159 -16.00 8.00 -3.39
CA THR A 159 -16.51 7.43 -2.13
C THR A 159 -16.86 8.54 -1.16
N ASP A 160 -17.74 8.27 -0.22
CA ASP A 160 -18.02 9.10 0.96
C ASP A 160 -17.61 8.41 2.26
N SER A 161 -17.05 7.23 2.17
CA SER A 161 -16.66 6.41 3.30
C SER A 161 -15.32 6.85 3.93
N GLN A 162 -15.21 6.62 5.24
CA GLN A 162 -13.95 6.72 5.99
C GLN A 162 -13.37 5.35 6.35
N ASP A 163 -14.10 4.27 6.07
CA ASP A 163 -13.64 2.90 6.28
C ASP A 163 -12.82 2.43 5.07
N PRO A 164 -11.52 2.09 5.26
CA PRO A 164 -10.66 1.65 4.17
C PRO A 164 -11.16 0.41 3.43
N VAL A 165 -11.77 -0.54 4.12
CA VAL A 165 -12.31 -1.76 3.50
C VAL A 165 -13.50 -1.42 2.61
N LYS A 166 -14.40 -0.57 3.09
CA LYS A 166 -15.54 -0.11 2.29
C LYS A 166 -15.08 0.67 1.05
N ILE A 167 -14.09 1.55 1.24
CA ILE A 167 -13.50 2.32 0.12
C ILE A 167 -12.92 1.38 -0.93
N GLU A 168 -12.15 0.36 -0.52
CA GLU A 168 -11.58 -0.64 -1.43
C GLU A 168 -12.65 -1.24 -2.33
N PHE A 169 -13.73 -1.78 -1.75
CA PHE A 169 -14.80 -2.40 -2.52
C PHE A 169 -15.60 -1.42 -3.38
N GLU A 170 -15.83 -0.19 -2.91
CA GLU A 170 -16.48 0.84 -3.70
C GLU A 170 -15.66 1.22 -4.93
N LEU A 171 -14.34 1.41 -4.78
CA LEU A 171 -13.44 1.71 -5.89
C LEU A 171 -13.33 0.54 -6.87
N MET A 172 -13.22 -0.70 -6.39
CA MET A 172 -13.23 -1.89 -7.24
C MET A 172 -14.50 -1.98 -8.09
N ARG A 173 -15.61 -1.54 -7.56
CA ARG A 173 -16.89 -1.55 -8.25
C ARG A 173 -16.98 -0.52 -9.38
N ILE A 174 -16.37 0.66 -9.20
CA ILE A 174 -16.50 1.79 -10.14
C ILE A 174 -15.34 1.89 -11.13
N PHE A 175 -14.16 1.34 -10.81
CA PHE A 175 -12.99 1.39 -11.68
C PHE A 175 -12.88 0.13 -12.53
N PRO A 176 -12.52 0.23 -13.83
CA PRO A 176 -12.06 -0.92 -14.59
C PRO A 176 -10.86 -1.58 -13.92
N GLU A 177 -10.83 -2.90 -13.90
CA GLU A 177 -9.82 -3.71 -13.21
C GLU A 177 -8.38 -3.36 -13.62
N GLU A 178 -8.18 -2.99 -14.89
CA GLU A 178 -6.87 -2.60 -15.44
C GLU A 178 -6.23 -1.39 -14.75
N TYR A 179 -7.01 -0.54 -14.06
CA TYR A 179 -6.51 0.62 -13.33
C TYR A 179 -6.20 0.34 -11.85
N TRP A 180 -6.64 -0.77 -11.29
CA TRP A 180 -6.59 -1.00 -9.84
C TRP A 180 -5.16 -0.95 -9.29
N GLY A 181 -4.22 -1.68 -9.94
CA GLY A 181 -2.86 -1.84 -9.41
C GLY A 181 -2.06 -0.54 -9.32
N ARG A 182 -2.26 0.38 -10.26
CA ARG A 182 -1.49 1.64 -10.33
C ARG A 182 -2.17 2.84 -9.66
N TYR A 183 -3.46 2.74 -9.37
CA TYR A 183 -4.21 3.86 -8.78
C TYR A 183 -3.60 4.33 -7.46
N ASN A 184 -3.23 3.43 -6.56
CA ASN A 184 -2.58 3.77 -5.28
C ASN A 184 -1.30 4.58 -5.49
N THR A 185 -0.38 4.11 -6.32
CA THR A 185 0.91 4.77 -6.56
C THR A 185 0.75 6.12 -7.27
N GLN A 186 -0.18 6.22 -8.21
CA GLN A 186 -0.52 7.48 -8.87
C GLN A 186 -1.11 8.50 -7.88
N ILE A 187 -2.03 8.08 -7.03
CA ILE A 187 -2.65 8.95 -6.01
C ILE A 187 -1.65 9.35 -4.94
N ILE A 188 -0.72 8.48 -4.54
CA ILE A 188 0.38 8.87 -3.64
C ILE A 188 1.24 9.97 -4.28
N ALA A 189 1.63 9.81 -5.53
CA ALA A 189 2.40 10.82 -6.26
C ALA A 189 1.65 12.16 -6.31
N HIS A 190 0.36 12.13 -6.65
CA HIS A 190 -0.50 13.32 -6.70
C HIS A 190 -0.66 13.97 -5.31
N GLY A 191 -0.85 13.17 -4.29
CA GLY A 191 -1.00 13.65 -2.91
C GLY A 191 0.27 14.24 -2.29
N ARG A 192 1.44 13.80 -2.75
CA ARG A 192 2.73 14.34 -2.30
C ARG A 192 3.12 15.64 -3.02
N THR A 193 2.67 15.83 -4.24
CA THR A 193 3.08 16.97 -5.09
C THR A 193 2.03 18.07 -5.16
N ILE A 194 0.80 17.77 -5.49
CA ILE A 194 -0.26 18.75 -5.77
C ILE A 194 -1.35 18.73 -4.70
N CYS A 195 -2.03 17.59 -4.52
CA CYS A 195 -3.15 17.46 -3.61
C CYS A 195 -2.69 17.10 -2.18
N LYS A 196 -1.87 17.99 -1.59
CA LYS A 196 -1.35 17.81 -0.24
C LYS A 196 -2.47 17.90 0.81
N ALA A 197 -2.28 17.23 1.95
CA ALA A 197 -3.23 17.29 3.06
C ALA A 197 -3.36 18.72 3.65
N ARG A 198 -2.25 19.47 3.62
CA ARG A 198 -2.21 20.88 4.00
C ARG A 198 -1.80 21.72 2.79
N ASN A 199 -2.53 22.81 2.55
CA ASN A 199 -2.28 23.74 1.44
C ASN A 199 -2.21 23.04 0.06
N PRO A 200 -3.29 22.35 -0.37
CA PRO A 200 -3.33 21.75 -1.70
C PRO A 200 -3.22 22.84 -2.78
N GLN A 201 -2.52 22.53 -3.86
CA GLN A 201 -2.32 23.45 -4.99
C GLN A 201 -3.41 23.24 -6.06
N CYS A 202 -4.66 23.52 -5.71
CA CYS A 202 -5.82 23.26 -6.56
C CYS A 202 -5.77 24.00 -7.91
N GLU A 203 -5.17 25.18 -7.93
CA GLU A 203 -4.99 26.00 -9.14
C GLU A 203 -4.05 25.35 -10.17
N LYS A 204 -3.21 24.40 -9.76
CA LYS A 204 -2.29 23.64 -10.61
C LYS A 204 -2.79 22.21 -10.87
N CYS A 205 -3.92 21.84 -10.30
CA CYS A 205 -4.40 20.48 -10.33
C CYS A 205 -5.15 20.18 -11.62
N PHE A 206 -4.64 19.21 -12.39
CA PHE A 206 -5.30 18.74 -13.62
C PHE A 206 -6.60 17.99 -13.37
N LEU A 207 -6.91 17.64 -12.11
CA LEU A 207 -8.16 17.00 -11.70
C LEU A 207 -9.18 17.97 -11.11
N SER A 208 -8.89 19.28 -11.05
CA SER A 208 -9.73 20.26 -10.36
C SER A 208 -11.16 20.33 -10.91
N GLU A 209 -11.32 20.15 -12.23
CA GLU A 209 -12.64 20.12 -12.89
C GLU A 209 -13.53 18.98 -12.40
N TYR A 210 -12.93 17.86 -11.97
CA TYR A 210 -13.64 16.66 -11.51
C TYR A 210 -13.75 16.57 -10.00
N CYS A 211 -13.09 17.46 -9.27
CA CYS A 211 -13.06 17.48 -7.82
C CYS A 211 -14.35 18.11 -7.25
N ASP A 212 -14.84 17.56 -6.14
CA ASP A 212 -16.04 18.07 -5.45
C ASP A 212 -15.72 19.15 -4.39
N GLN A 213 -14.44 19.56 -4.27
CA GLN A 213 -13.99 20.58 -3.31
C GLN A 213 -13.40 21.80 -3.97
#